data_d980980cba0df640d7c2b50a97fb92bd
#
_entry.id   d980980cba0df640d7c2b50a97fb92bd
#
_cell.length_a   1.000
_cell.length_b   1.000
_cell.length_c   1.000
_cell.angle_alpha   90.00
_cell.angle_beta   90.00
_cell.angle_gamma   90.00
#
_symmetry.space_group_name_H-M   'P 1'
#
loop_
_entity.id
_entity.type
_entity.pdbx_description
1 polymer ?
#
loop_
_entity_poly.entity_id
_entity_poly.type
_entity_poly.pdbx_seq_one_letter_code
_entity_poly.pdbx_strand_id
1 'polypeptide(L)'
;MRLVLDTNVLFSFFWKGSLIKKLLRSEHDLYSPEFALKELDKHKLEILEKTKLTFDEFKEFEEKLQKVVKFIPFSKYSKSVPKALSLLPKHPKDVDFLALALEFNAAILAKDKALKEQSEIKIFEESEFNKLL
;
A
#
# COMPACT_ATOMS: atom_id res chain seq x y z
N MET A 1 14.41 3.30 -2.36
CA MET A 1 13.49 4.42 -2.65
C MET A 1 12.34 4.41 -1.66
N ARG A 2 11.57 5.48 -1.64
CA ARG A 2 10.34 5.54 -0.84
C ARG A 2 9.16 5.04 -1.65
N LEU A 3 8.41 4.11 -1.10
CA LEU A 3 7.25 3.50 -1.77
C LEU A 3 6.03 3.57 -0.89
N VAL A 4 4.92 4.02 -1.45
CA VAL A 4 3.61 3.90 -0.85
C VAL A 4 2.95 2.65 -1.41
N LEU A 5 2.43 1.79 -0.54
CA LEU A 5 1.77 0.55 -0.92
C LEU A 5 0.25 0.72 -0.83
N ASP A 6 -0.48 0.35 -1.89
CA ASP A 6 -1.94 0.38 -1.84
C ASP A 6 -2.50 -0.80 -1.03
N THR A 7 -3.79 -0.76 -0.71
CA THR A 7 -4.42 -1.79 0.10
C THR A 7 -4.33 -3.18 -0.53
N ASN A 8 -4.49 -3.27 -1.86
CA ASN A 8 -4.42 -4.55 -2.55
C ASN A 8 -3.03 -5.17 -2.51
N VAL A 9 -1.99 -4.34 -2.56
CA VAL A 9 -0.61 -4.80 -2.39
C VAL A 9 -0.41 -5.31 -0.96
N LEU A 10 -0.93 -4.61 0.03
CA LEU A 10 -0.87 -5.06 1.43
C LEU A 10 -1.60 -6.39 1.62
N PHE A 11 -2.75 -6.58 1.00
CA PHE A 11 -3.48 -7.86 1.05
C PHE A 11 -2.60 -9.00 0.54
N SER A 12 -1.84 -8.76 -0.52
CA SER A 12 -0.99 -9.82 -1.11
C SER A 12 0.10 -10.32 -0.17
N PHE A 13 0.41 -9.58 0.90
CA PHE A 13 1.37 -10.00 1.92
C PHE A 13 0.99 -11.33 2.58
N PHE A 14 -0.32 -11.60 2.66
CA PHE A 14 -0.82 -12.81 3.32
C PHE A 14 -0.76 -14.05 2.43
N TRP A 15 -0.39 -13.90 1.14
CA TRP A 15 -0.24 -15.01 0.20
C TRP A 15 1.23 -15.41 0.08
N LYS A 16 1.49 -16.72 0.00
CA LYS A 16 2.83 -17.26 -0.20
C LYS A 16 3.39 -16.79 -1.55
N GLY A 17 4.71 -16.48 -1.57
CA GLY A 17 5.39 -16.08 -2.80
C GLY A 17 5.05 -14.71 -3.33
N SER A 18 4.35 -13.89 -2.55
CA SER A 18 4.00 -12.54 -2.97
C SER A 18 5.22 -11.62 -3.09
N LEU A 19 5.11 -10.64 -3.99
CA LEU A 19 6.14 -9.63 -4.20
C LEU A 19 6.50 -8.89 -2.90
N ILE A 20 5.51 -8.66 -2.05
CA ILE A 20 5.72 -7.90 -0.82
C ILE A 20 6.73 -8.57 0.11
N LYS A 21 6.81 -9.90 0.10
CA LYS A 21 7.82 -10.62 0.90
C LYS A 21 9.23 -10.30 0.43
N LYS A 22 9.42 -10.08 -0.86
CA LYS A 22 10.69 -9.62 -1.42
C LYS A 22 10.97 -8.17 -1.02
N LEU A 23 9.93 -7.33 -0.99
CA LEU A 23 10.05 -5.94 -0.54
C LEU A 23 10.51 -5.85 0.91
N LEU A 24 10.09 -6.76 1.77
CA LEU A 24 10.49 -6.78 3.19
C LEU A 24 11.99 -6.98 3.37
N ARG A 25 12.64 -7.58 2.38
CA ARG A 25 14.09 -7.80 2.37
C ARG A 25 14.85 -6.72 1.63
N SER A 26 14.13 -5.76 1.05
CA SER A 26 14.74 -4.67 0.28
C SER A 26 15.11 -3.51 1.19
N GLU A 27 15.94 -2.61 0.69
CA GLU A 27 16.33 -1.38 1.38
C GLU A 27 15.34 -0.25 1.16
N HIS A 28 14.16 -0.53 0.59
CA HIS A 28 13.15 0.48 0.33
C HIS A 28 12.42 0.87 1.60
N ASP A 29 12.11 2.15 1.73
CA ASP A 29 11.25 2.67 2.79
C ASP A 29 9.80 2.50 2.36
N LEU A 30 9.02 1.73 3.12
CA LEU A 30 7.65 1.38 2.78
C LEU A 30 6.66 2.14 3.66
N TYR A 31 5.66 2.73 3.02
CA TYR A 31 4.63 3.54 3.67
C TYR A 31 3.25 3.14 3.20
N SER A 32 2.25 3.36 4.04
CA SER A 32 0.85 3.26 3.64
C SER A 32 0.02 4.16 4.57
N PRO A 33 -1.15 4.65 4.14
CA PRO A 33 -2.02 5.38 5.05
C PRO A 33 -2.50 4.47 6.19
N GLU A 34 -2.68 5.05 7.37
CA GLU A 34 -3.13 4.30 8.55
C GLU A 34 -4.46 3.60 8.33
N PHE A 35 -5.38 4.20 7.55
CA PHE A 35 -6.66 3.57 7.28
C PHE A 35 -6.53 2.23 6.53
N ALA A 36 -5.45 2.02 5.77
CA ALA A 36 -5.21 0.77 5.06
C ALA A 36 -5.01 -0.39 6.03
N LEU A 37 -4.41 -0.14 7.19
CA LEU A 37 -4.29 -1.14 8.25
C LEU A 37 -5.67 -1.53 8.79
N LYS A 38 -6.56 -0.55 8.95
CA LYS A 38 -7.94 -0.80 9.36
C LYS A 38 -8.72 -1.59 8.32
N GLU A 39 -8.44 -1.37 7.04
CA GLU A 39 -9.04 -2.15 5.95
C GLU A 39 -8.61 -3.62 5.99
N LEU A 40 -7.36 -3.89 6.36
CA LEU A 40 -6.88 -5.26 6.56
C LEU A 40 -7.68 -5.95 7.66
N ASP A 41 -7.89 -5.29 8.79
CA ASP A 41 -8.68 -5.86 9.89
C ASP A 41 -10.15 -6.06 9.49
N LYS A 42 -10.71 -5.14 8.75
CA LYS A 42 -12.09 -5.21 8.26
C LYS A 42 -12.31 -6.43 7.37
N HIS A 43 -11.31 -6.78 6.55
CA HIS A 43 -11.38 -7.91 5.63
C HIS A 43 -10.70 -9.17 6.13
N LYS A 44 -10.41 -9.23 7.42
CA LYS A 44 -9.70 -10.34 8.06
C LYS A 44 -10.31 -11.70 7.76
N LEU A 45 -11.63 -11.86 7.94
CA LEU A 45 -12.30 -13.15 7.72
C LEU A 45 -12.19 -13.60 6.26
N GLU A 46 -12.31 -12.68 5.33
CA GLU A 46 -12.14 -12.96 3.90
C GLU A 46 -10.73 -13.43 3.58
N ILE A 47 -9.72 -12.75 4.15
CA ILE A 47 -8.32 -13.12 3.97
C ILE A 47 -8.05 -14.53 4.52
N LEU A 48 -8.56 -14.82 5.72
CA LEU A 48 -8.40 -16.14 6.33
C LEU A 48 -9.01 -17.25 5.47
N GLU A 49 -10.20 -17.00 4.92
CA GLU A 49 -10.88 -17.96 4.06
C GLU A 49 -10.09 -18.26 2.79
N LYS A 50 -9.60 -17.21 2.13
CA LYS A 50 -8.88 -17.33 0.86
C LYS A 50 -7.48 -17.90 1.01
N THR A 51 -6.78 -17.56 2.10
CA THR A 51 -5.40 -17.96 2.32
C THR A 51 -5.25 -19.25 3.11
N LYS A 52 -6.31 -19.68 3.80
CA LYS A 52 -6.30 -20.81 4.73
C LYS A 52 -5.37 -20.62 5.93
N LEU A 53 -5.03 -19.37 6.24
CA LEU A 53 -4.26 -19.04 7.43
C LEU A 53 -5.11 -19.17 8.68
N THR A 54 -4.49 -19.53 9.81
CA THR A 54 -5.11 -19.46 11.12
C THR A 54 -5.14 -18.02 11.63
N PHE A 55 -5.94 -17.74 12.66
CA PHE A 55 -5.95 -16.43 13.31
C PHE A 55 -4.56 -16.05 13.83
N ASP A 56 -3.84 -17.01 14.42
CA ASP A 56 -2.50 -16.76 14.95
C ASP A 56 -1.51 -16.44 13.86
N GLU A 57 -1.57 -17.15 12.73
CA GLU A 57 -0.73 -16.86 11.56
C GLU A 57 -1.03 -15.49 10.97
N PHE A 58 -2.31 -15.12 10.85
CA PHE A 58 -2.71 -13.80 10.36
C PHE A 58 -2.15 -12.70 11.27
N LYS A 59 -2.32 -12.85 12.58
CA LYS A 59 -1.82 -11.88 13.55
C LYS A 59 -0.31 -11.73 13.47
N GLU A 60 0.41 -12.83 13.33
CA GLU A 60 1.86 -12.82 13.17
C GLU A 60 2.29 -12.06 11.92
N PHE A 61 1.62 -12.31 10.79
CA PHE A 61 1.91 -11.58 9.54
C PHE A 61 1.59 -10.10 9.65
N GLU A 62 0.48 -9.74 10.29
CA GLU A 62 0.11 -8.34 10.50
C GLU A 62 1.14 -7.62 11.36
N GLU A 63 1.65 -8.26 12.41
CA GLU A 63 2.72 -7.71 13.25
C GLU A 63 4.01 -7.51 12.46
N LYS A 64 4.38 -8.45 11.61
CA LYS A 64 5.54 -8.32 10.72
C LYS A 64 5.36 -7.16 9.74
N LEU A 65 4.17 -7.03 9.18
CA LEU A 65 3.85 -5.96 8.25
C LEU A 65 4.03 -4.59 8.91
N GLN A 66 3.56 -4.44 10.15
CA GLN A 66 3.68 -3.19 10.89
C GLN A 66 5.13 -2.86 11.28
N LYS A 67 6.02 -3.83 11.30
CA LYS A 67 7.45 -3.58 11.57
C LYS A 67 8.17 -3.02 10.35
N VAL A 68 7.71 -3.32 9.15
CA VAL A 68 8.39 -2.95 7.90
C VAL A 68 7.67 -1.88 7.10
N VAL A 69 6.36 -1.77 7.23
CA VAL A 69 5.57 -0.70 6.60
C VAL A 69 5.21 0.32 7.66
N LYS A 70 5.55 1.58 7.41
CA LYS A 70 5.15 2.68 8.28
C LYS A 70 3.74 3.12 7.88
N PHE A 71 2.79 2.94 8.79
CA PHE A 71 1.41 3.37 8.60
C PHE A 71 1.26 4.80 9.08
N ILE A 72 0.97 5.70 8.16
CA ILE A 72 1.03 7.15 8.38
C ILE A 72 -0.38 7.68 8.66
N PRO A 73 -0.57 8.41 9.78
CA PRO A 73 -1.86 9.00 10.09
C PRO A 73 -2.22 10.13 9.12
N PHE A 74 -3.51 10.32 8.91
CA PHE A 74 -4.06 11.30 7.98
C PHE A 74 -3.47 12.71 8.19
N SER A 75 -3.26 13.11 9.45
CA SER A 75 -2.72 14.44 9.78
C SER A 75 -1.36 14.73 9.15
N LYS A 76 -0.59 13.69 8.82
CA LYS A 76 0.75 13.84 8.24
C LYS A 76 0.74 14.09 6.74
N TYR A 77 -0.35 13.79 6.03
CA TYR A 77 -0.41 13.99 4.58
C TYR A 77 -1.65 14.79 4.14
N SER A 78 -2.49 15.23 5.09
CA SER A 78 -3.77 15.89 4.80
C SER A 78 -3.64 17.14 3.92
N LYS A 79 -2.57 17.91 4.05
CA LYS A 79 -2.38 19.12 3.25
C LYS A 79 -2.12 18.83 1.76
N SER A 80 -1.72 17.62 1.41
CA SER A 80 -1.57 17.19 0.02
C SER A 80 -2.84 16.61 -0.58
N VAL A 81 -3.90 16.43 0.21
CA VAL A 81 -5.17 15.89 -0.26
C VAL A 81 -5.84 16.76 -1.34
N PRO A 82 -5.92 18.10 -1.21
CA PRO A 82 -6.53 18.90 -2.28
C PRO A 82 -5.83 18.73 -3.63
N LYS A 83 -4.50 18.67 -3.65
CA LYS A 83 -3.74 18.44 -4.87
C LYS A 83 -4.01 17.04 -5.43
N ALA A 84 -3.97 16.02 -4.57
CA ALA A 84 -4.23 14.66 -4.97
C ALA A 84 -5.63 14.50 -5.56
N LEU A 85 -6.63 15.14 -4.94
CA LEU A 85 -8.00 15.13 -5.42
C LEU A 85 -8.12 15.77 -6.80
N SER A 86 -7.38 16.87 -7.05
CA SER A 86 -7.36 17.51 -8.37
C SER A 86 -6.73 16.63 -9.45
N LEU A 87 -5.78 15.78 -9.08
CA LEU A 87 -5.11 14.87 -10.01
C LEU A 87 -5.94 13.59 -10.28
N LEU A 88 -6.77 13.18 -9.33
CA LEU A 88 -7.60 11.97 -9.42
C LEU A 88 -9.06 12.27 -9.06
N PRO A 89 -9.75 13.17 -9.78
CA PRO A 89 -11.10 13.58 -9.40
C PRO A 89 -12.14 12.45 -9.49
N LYS A 90 -11.87 11.42 -10.30
CA LYS A 90 -12.79 10.30 -10.52
C LYS A 90 -12.53 9.12 -9.60
N HIS A 91 -11.47 9.17 -8.80
CA HIS A 91 -11.02 8.02 -7.98
C HIS A 91 -10.79 8.42 -6.53
N PRO A 92 -11.86 8.82 -5.80
CA PRO A 92 -11.70 9.31 -4.42
C PRO A 92 -11.08 8.28 -3.46
N LYS A 93 -11.24 6.98 -3.73
CA LYS A 93 -10.66 5.92 -2.90
C LYS A 93 -9.13 5.88 -2.96
N ASP A 94 -8.55 6.41 -4.03
CA ASP A 94 -7.10 6.38 -4.25
C ASP A 94 -6.39 7.67 -3.84
N VAL A 95 -7.17 8.70 -3.47
CA VAL A 95 -6.65 10.03 -3.16
C VAL A 95 -5.67 10.00 -1.99
N ASP A 96 -5.94 9.24 -0.94
CA ASP A 96 -5.07 9.18 0.22
C ASP A 96 -3.69 8.61 -0.10
N PHE A 97 -3.64 7.58 -0.94
CA PHE A 97 -2.37 7.00 -1.37
C PHE A 97 -1.54 8.02 -2.17
N LEU A 98 -2.20 8.74 -3.07
CA LEU A 98 -1.53 9.77 -3.86
C LEU A 98 -1.09 10.95 -2.98
N ALA A 99 -1.93 11.38 -2.05
CA ALA A 99 -1.60 12.46 -1.13
C ALA A 99 -0.37 12.12 -0.27
N LEU A 100 -0.33 10.90 0.23
CA LEU A 100 0.82 10.41 1.01
C LEU A 100 2.09 10.40 0.16
N ALA A 101 2.00 9.93 -1.09
CA ALA A 101 3.13 9.90 -2.00
C ALA A 101 3.63 11.31 -2.34
N LEU A 102 2.72 12.25 -2.55
CA LEU A 102 3.08 13.66 -2.78
C LEU A 102 3.80 14.26 -1.57
N GLU A 103 3.27 14.02 -0.39
CA GLU A 103 3.84 14.56 0.85
C GLU A 103 5.23 14.01 1.15
N PHE A 104 5.45 12.73 0.90
CA PHE A 104 6.70 12.04 1.22
C PHE A 104 7.65 11.93 0.03
N ASN A 105 7.29 12.50 -1.11
CA ASN A 105 8.06 12.38 -2.35
C ASN A 105 8.39 10.92 -2.66
N ALA A 106 7.36 10.09 -2.67
CA ALA A 106 7.45 8.65 -2.86
C ALA A 106 6.80 8.22 -4.18
N ALA A 107 7.21 7.07 -4.70
CA ALA A 107 6.46 6.37 -5.75
C ALA A 107 5.37 5.52 -5.10
N ILE A 108 4.44 5.02 -5.89
CA ILE A 108 3.38 4.12 -5.42
C ILE A 108 3.52 2.77 -6.10
N LEU A 109 3.40 1.70 -5.32
CA LEU A 109 3.23 0.35 -5.83
C LEU A 109 1.75 -0.03 -5.68
N ALA A 110 1.07 -0.26 -6.79
CA ALA A 110 -0.35 -0.50 -6.80
C ALA A 110 -0.74 -1.54 -7.84
N LYS A 111 -1.85 -2.23 -7.59
CA LYS A 111 -2.48 -3.12 -8.57
C LYS A 111 -3.52 -2.40 -9.40
N ASP A 112 -4.05 -1.28 -8.91
CA ASP A 112 -5.10 -0.52 -9.57
C ASP A 112 -4.51 0.44 -10.60
N LYS A 113 -5.00 0.35 -11.83
CA LYS A 113 -4.57 1.23 -12.93
C LYS A 113 -5.09 2.65 -12.80
N ALA A 114 -6.10 2.89 -11.96
CA ALA A 114 -6.70 4.21 -11.77
C ALA A 114 -5.66 5.26 -11.37
N LEU A 115 -4.68 4.87 -10.54
CA LEU A 115 -3.60 5.76 -10.11
C LEU A 115 -2.72 6.24 -11.27
N LYS A 116 -2.71 5.53 -12.39
CA LYS A 116 -1.92 5.91 -13.58
C LYS A 116 -2.57 7.03 -14.40
N GLU A 117 -3.75 7.49 -14.05
CA GLU A 117 -4.41 8.61 -14.72
C GLU A 117 -3.75 9.96 -14.45
N GLN A 118 -2.86 10.03 -13.47
CA GLN A 118 -2.02 11.20 -13.20
C GLN A 118 -0.56 10.87 -13.52
N SER A 119 0.26 11.90 -13.73
CA SER A 119 1.66 11.72 -14.14
C SER A 119 2.68 12.35 -13.19
N GLU A 120 2.25 12.98 -12.09
CA GLU A 120 3.18 13.59 -11.14
C GLU A 120 3.93 12.58 -10.28
N ILE A 121 3.25 11.52 -9.86
CA ILE A 121 3.83 10.46 -9.05
C ILE A 121 4.00 9.21 -9.89
N LYS A 122 5.18 8.63 -9.86
CA LYS A 122 5.45 7.36 -10.55
C LYS A 122 4.67 6.24 -9.88
N ILE A 123 3.93 5.50 -10.71
CA ILE A 123 3.16 4.34 -10.28
C ILE A 123 3.82 3.09 -10.86
N PHE A 124 4.15 2.15 -9.98
CA PHE A 124 4.65 0.84 -10.39
C PHE A 124 3.54 -0.19 -10.25
N GLU A 125 3.32 -0.97 -11.28
CA GLU A 125 2.56 -2.21 -11.16
C GLU A 125 3.49 -3.29 -10.61
N GLU A 126 2.91 -4.35 -10.06
CA GLU A 126 3.67 -5.44 -9.45
C GLU A 126 4.69 -6.06 -10.42
N SER A 127 4.27 -6.26 -11.69
CA SER A 127 5.14 -6.81 -12.73
C SER A 127 6.31 -5.89 -13.08
N GLU A 128 6.07 -4.58 -13.14
CA GLU A 128 7.12 -3.59 -13.41
C GLU A 128 8.13 -3.54 -12.27
N PHE A 129 7.64 -3.55 -11.04
CA PHE A 129 8.49 -3.46 -9.86
C PHE A 129 9.32 -4.72 -9.66
N ASN A 130 8.80 -5.89 -10.00
CA ASN A 130 9.51 -7.15 -9.91
C ASN A 130 10.82 -7.15 -10.73
N LYS A 131 10.87 -6.39 -11.80
CA LYS A 131 12.07 -6.22 -12.62
C LYS A 131 13.15 -5.39 -11.94
N LEU A 132 12.80 -4.61 -10.92
CA LEU A 132 13.72 -3.76 -10.19
C LEU A 132 14.36 -4.46 -8.98
N LEU A 133 13.87 -5.64 -8.66
CA LEU A 133 14.36 -6.45 -7.54
C LEU A 133 15.42 -7.50 -7.98
#